data_068202200e09812446c9d69d4563f03e
#
_entry.id   068202200e09812446c9d69d4563f03e
#
_cell.length_a   1.000
_cell.length_b   1.000
_cell.length_c   1.000
_cell.angle_alpha   90.00
_cell.angle_beta   90.00
_cell.angle_gamma   90.00
#
_symmetry.space_group_name_H-M   'P 1'
#
loop_
_entity.id
_entity.type
_entity.pdbx_description
1 polymer ?
#
loop_
_entity_poly.entity_id
_entity_poly.type
_entity_poly.pdbx_seq_one_letter_code
_entity_poly.pdbx_strand_id
1 'polypeptide(L)'
;MRRAIVVISLIALVLAGCGGSKKSNRASAYKAPHTAAAGGSSGQADAEDADAKVAARNLVTEVEVCFADQQDYTGCKKPAGTKAAIGSGPGQVEVTSADMATYTIVAHSKSGTNFTIAKDASGMKQTCDKPNAGGCKSGGTW
;
A
#
# COMPACT_ATOMS: atom_id res chain seq x y z
N MET A 1 48.85 6.05 14.26
CA MET A 1 48.94 4.63 14.72
C MET A 1 48.15 4.48 15.98
N ARG A 2 46.94 3.96 15.94
CA ARG A 2 46.22 3.37 17.08
C ARG A 2 45.11 2.48 16.49
N ARG A 3 45.28 1.18 16.70
CA ARG A 3 44.43 0.09 16.21
C ARG A 3 43.17 0.02 17.09
N ALA A 4 41.98 0.14 16.52
CA ALA A 4 40.73 -0.15 17.19
C ALA A 4 40.36 -1.62 16.91
N ILE A 5 40.19 -2.36 17.98
CA ILE A 5 39.86 -3.79 18.02
C ILE A 5 38.34 -3.93 17.80
N VAL A 6 37.98 -4.65 16.75
CA VAL A 6 36.61 -5.06 16.49
C VAL A 6 36.31 -6.31 17.28
N VAL A 7 35.41 -6.21 18.26
CA VAL A 7 34.89 -7.36 19.02
C VAL A 7 33.66 -7.88 18.28
N ILE A 8 33.82 -9.03 17.65
CA ILE A 8 32.72 -9.77 17.00
C ILE A 8 32.08 -10.66 18.09
N SER A 9 30.88 -10.29 18.54
CA SER A 9 30.05 -11.15 19.39
C SER A 9 29.22 -12.10 18.52
N LEU A 10 29.60 -13.36 18.55
CA LEU A 10 28.82 -14.48 18.00
C LEU A 10 27.66 -14.80 18.94
N ILE A 11 26.43 -14.52 18.52
CA ILE A 11 25.22 -15.02 19.19
C ILE A 11 24.77 -16.28 18.45
N ALA A 12 24.95 -17.41 19.10
CA ALA A 12 24.43 -18.72 18.68
C ALA A 12 22.91 -18.77 18.97
N LEU A 13 22.09 -18.86 17.92
CA LEU A 13 20.64 -19.07 18.04
C LEU A 13 20.37 -20.58 18.04
N VAL A 14 19.86 -21.07 19.16
CA VAL A 14 19.39 -22.46 19.35
C VAL A 14 18.03 -22.60 18.67
N LEU A 15 17.94 -23.46 17.65
CA LEU A 15 16.71 -23.91 17.03
C LEU A 15 16.07 -25.00 17.89
N ALA A 16 15.02 -24.69 18.62
CA ALA A 16 14.13 -25.68 19.20
C ALA A 16 12.98 -25.94 18.23
N GLY A 17 13.06 -27.10 17.56
CA GLY A 17 11.99 -27.62 16.73
C GLY A 17 10.80 -28.07 17.57
N CYS A 18 9.59 -27.77 17.13
CA CYS A 18 8.39 -28.46 17.60
C CYS A 18 7.61 -28.95 16.40
N GLY A 19 7.81 -30.21 16.07
CA GLY A 19 7.02 -30.97 15.13
C GLY A 19 5.66 -31.31 15.73
N GLY A 20 4.60 -31.19 14.92
CA GLY A 20 3.25 -31.57 15.28
C GLY A 20 2.41 -31.78 14.04
N SER A 21 2.69 -32.85 13.27
CA SER A 21 1.78 -33.34 12.23
C SER A 21 0.56 -33.97 12.89
N LYS A 22 -0.61 -33.33 12.76
CA LYS A 22 -1.90 -34.05 12.84
C LYS A 22 -2.63 -33.88 11.53
N LYS A 23 -2.55 -34.93 10.68
CA LYS A 23 -3.48 -35.17 9.59
C LYS A 23 -4.87 -35.28 10.19
N SER A 24 -5.72 -34.32 9.93
CA SER A 24 -7.16 -34.44 10.09
C SER A 24 -7.78 -34.35 8.71
N ASN A 25 -7.97 -35.52 8.10
CA ASN A 25 -8.87 -35.69 6.97
C ASN A 25 -10.30 -35.49 7.50
N ARG A 26 -10.83 -34.31 7.33
CA ARG A 26 -12.26 -34.08 7.26
C ARG A 26 -12.52 -33.27 6.01
N ALA A 27 -12.78 -33.98 4.93
CA ALA A 27 -13.54 -33.45 3.81
C ALA A 27 -14.93 -33.09 4.34
N SER A 28 -15.06 -31.90 4.89
CA SER A 28 -16.34 -31.25 5.08
C SER A 28 -16.45 -30.33 3.87
N ALA A 29 -17.19 -30.82 2.87
CA ALA A 29 -17.66 -29.98 1.78
C ALA A 29 -18.51 -28.86 2.37
N TYR A 30 -17.85 -27.77 2.78
CA TYR A 30 -18.52 -26.53 3.05
C TYR A 30 -18.92 -25.96 1.70
N LYS A 31 -20.05 -26.38 1.21
CA LYS A 31 -20.77 -25.71 0.13
C LYS A 31 -21.17 -24.35 0.71
N ALA A 32 -20.27 -23.38 0.58
CA ALA A 32 -20.62 -21.99 0.82
C ALA A 32 -21.85 -21.69 -0.03
N PRO A 33 -22.93 -21.19 0.54
CA PRO A 33 -24.00 -20.64 -0.27
C PRO A 33 -23.36 -19.46 -1.02
N HIS A 34 -23.10 -19.65 -2.31
CA HIS A 34 -22.98 -18.54 -3.23
C HIS A 34 -24.37 -17.92 -3.33
N THR A 35 -24.75 -17.22 -2.28
CA THR A 35 -25.70 -16.15 -2.44
C THR A 35 -24.93 -15.14 -3.27
N ALA A 36 -25.09 -15.22 -4.59
CA ALA A 36 -24.92 -14.05 -5.43
C ALA A 36 -25.96 -13.06 -4.89
N ALA A 37 -25.59 -12.37 -3.80
CA ALA A 37 -26.22 -11.13 -3.48
C ALA A 37 -26.01 -10.31 -4.75
N ALA A 38 -27.09 -9.97 -5.43
CA ALA A 38 -27.14 -8.86 -6.35
C ALA A 38 -26.73 -7.63 -5.52
N GLY A 39 -25.45 -7.54 -5.24
CA GLY A 39 -24.77 -6.36 -4.72
C GLY A 39 -24.85 -5.36 -5.84
N GLY A 40 -25.75 -4.41 -5.70
CA GLY A 40 -25.91 -3.33 -6.64
C GLY A 40 -24.56 -2.66 -6.89
N SER A 41 -24.50 -1.80 -7.89
CA SER A 41 -23.34 -1.02 -8.34
C SER A 41 -22.47 -0.41 -7.23
N SER A 42 -22.99 -0.26 -6.02
CA SER A 42 -22.25 0.20 -4.82
C SER A 42 -21.16 -0.76 -4.35
N GLY A 43 -21.41 -2.07 -4.30
CA GLY A 43 -20.42 -3.03 -3.83
C GLY A 43 -19.21 -3.16 -4.78
N GLN A 44 -19.43 -3.00 -6.07
CA GLN A 44 -18.33 -2.97 -7.05
C GLN A 44 -17.51 -1.69 -6.90
N ALA A 45 -18.15 -0.54 -6.77
CA ALA A 45 -17.49 0.73 -6.55
C ALA A 45 -16.64 0.71 -5.26
N ASP A 46 -17.16 0.13 -4.17
CA ASP A 46 -16.42 0.00 -2.92
C ASP A 46 -15.17 -0.88 -3.06
N ALA A 47 -15.25 -1.96 -3.85
CA ALA A 47 -14.10 -2.81 -4.14
C ALA A 47 -13.05 -2.07 -4.99
N GLU A 48 -13.47 -1.35 -6.03
CA GLU A 48 -12.61 -0.54 -6.88
C GLU A 48 -11.90 0.58 -6.09
N ASP A 49 -12.61 1.17 -5.14
CA ASP A 49 -12.06 2.19 -4.23
C ASP A 49 -11.05 1.58 -3.22
N ALA A 50 -11.31 0.36 -2.75
CA ALA A 50 -10.35 -0.37 -1.91
C ALA A 50 -9.06 -0.68 -2.67
N ASP A 51 -9.16 -1.13 -3.92
CA ASP A 51 -8.01 -1.40 -4.79
C ASP A 51 -7.17 -0.13 -5.02
N ALA A 52 -7.82 1.00 -5.29
CA ALA A 52 -7.14 2.29 -5.48
C ALA A 52 -6.37 2.72 -4.22
N LYS A 53 -6.96 2.56 -3.03
CA LYS A 53 -6.27 2.85 -1.76
C LYS A 53 -5.08 1.93 -1.53
N VAL A 54 -5.18 0.65 -1.88
CA VAL A 54 -4.06 -0.30 -1.81
C VAL A 54 -2.95 0.13 -2.78
N ALA A 55 -3.29 0.49 -4.02
CA ALA A 55 -2.32 0.98 -5.00
C ALA A 55 -1.58 2.22 -4.52
N ALA A 56 -2.30 3.20 -3.92
CA ALA A 56 -1.69 4.40 -3.34
C ALA A 56 -0.68 4.05 -2.24
N ARG A 57 -1.04 3.17 -1.29
CA ARG A 57 -0.14 2.77 -0.19
C ARG A 57 1.08 1.98 -0.69
N ASN A 58 0.92 1.13 -1.68
CA ASN A 58 2.02 0.41 -2.28
C ASN A 58 3.00 1.38 -2.93
N LEU A 59 2.51 2.37 -3.69
CA LEU A 59 3.36 3.37 -4.31
C LEU A 59 4.08 4.25 -3.27
N VAL A 60 3.46 4.56 -2.11
CA VAL A 60 4.16 5.20 -0.99
C VAL A 60 5.40 4.41 -0.60
N THR A 61 5.27 3.09 -0.42
CA THR A 61 6.39 2.24 -0.03
C THR A 61 7.53 2.31 -1.04
N GLU A 62 7.21 2.30 -2.33
CA GLU A 62 8.20 2.37 -3.42
C GLU A 62 8.87 3.74 -3.49
N VAL A 63 8.12 4.83 -3.28
CA VAL A 63 8.66 6.19 -3.19
C VAL A 63 9.57 6.36 -1.97
N GLU A 64 9.23 5.79 -0.82
CA GLU A 64 10.09 5.81 0.37
C GLU A 64 11.37 4.98 0.18
N VAL A 65 11.32 3.85 -0.53
CA VAL A 65 12.52 3.09 -0.90
C VAL A 65 13.41 3.91 -1.83
N CYS A 66 12.83 4.58 -2.83
CA CYS A 66 13.57 5.48 -3.72
C CYS A 66 14.25 6.63 -2.93
N PHE A 67 13.56 7.20 -1.95
CA PHE A 67 14.13 8.21 -1.06
C PHE A 67 15.31 7.67 -0.23
N ALA A 68 15.21 6.44 0.25
CA ALA A 68 16.30 5.83 1.01
C ALA A 68 17.61 5.76 0.20
N ASP A 69 17.50 5.56 -1.12
CA ASP A 69 18.63 5.49 -2.03
C ASP A 69 19.13 6.90 -2.46
N GLN A 70 18.22 7.83 -2.74
CA GLN A 70 18.53 9.12 -3.33
C GLN A 70 18.62 10.27 -2.30
N GLN A 71 18.06 10.08 -1.10
CA GLN A 71 17.93 11.08 -0.02
C GLN A 71 17.12 12.33 -0.42
N ASP A 72 16.36 12.25 -1.51
CA ASP A 72 15.35 13.21 -1.91
C ASP A 72 14.25 12.51 -2.75
N TYR A 73 13.07 13.13 -2.89
CA TYR A 73 11.98 12.57 -3.69
C TYR A 73 11.95 13.06 -5.14
N THR A 74 12.79 14.01 -5.53
CA THR A 74 12.75 14.69 -6.85
C THR A 74 12.79 13.68 -8.01
N GLY A 75 13.64 12.65 -7.89
CA GLY A 75 13.79 11.57 -8.86
C GLY A 75 12.73 10.44 -8.72
N CYS A 76 11.88 10.46 -7.69
CA CYS A 76 11.04 9.33 -7.29
C CYS A 76 9.62 9.33 -7.91
N LYS A 77 9.38 10.10 -8.96
CA LYS A 77 8.07 10.12 -9.65
C LYS A 77 7.71 8.81 -10.34
N LYS A 78 8.70 8.02 -10.72
CA LYS A 78 8.52 6.69 -11.30
C LYS A 78 9.51 5.72 -10.67
N PRO A 79 9.23 5.23 -9.43
CA PRO A 79 10.14 4.31 -8.76
C PRO A 79 10.39 3.05 -9.58
N ALA A 80 11.62 2.55 -9.56
CA ALA A 80 11.96 1.32 -10.25
C ALA A 80 11.27 0.11 -9.58
N GLY A 81 10.78 -0.83 -10.37
CA GLY A 81 10.16 -2.05 -9.85
C GLY A 81 8.68 -1.93 -9.49
N THR A 82 8.05 -0.78 -9.74
CA THR A 82 6.62 -0.56 -9.50
C THR A 82 5.76 -1.58 -10.23
N LYS A 83 4.93 -2.31 -9.48
CA LYS A 83 3.96 -3.28 -10.00
C LYS A 83 2.60 -2.66 -10.29
N ALA A 84 2.34 -1.47 -9.75
CA ALA A 84 1.10 -0.75 -9.97
C ALA A 84 1.03 -0.20 -11.41
N ALA A 85 -0.16 -0.09 -11.96
CA ALA A 85 -0.38 0.60 -13.24
C ALA A 85 -0.17 2.11 -13.02
N ILE A 86 0.95 2.64 -13.51
CA ILE A 86 1.31 4.05 -13.34
C ILE A 86 0.63 4.91 -14.40
N GLY A 87 -0.06 5.97 -13.96
CA GLY A 87 -0.74 6.94 -14.81
C GLY A 87 -1.94 7.58 -14.13
N SER A 88 -2.66 8.42 -14.89
CA SER A 88 -3.82 9.20 -14.45
C SER A 88 -5.18 8.63 -14.89
N GLY A 89 -5.20 7.44 -15.50
CA GLY A 89 -6.43 6.77 -15.92
C GLY A 89 -7.11 5.97 -14.80
N PRO A 90 -8.36 5.53 -15.00
CA PRO A 90 -9.08 4.70 -14.05
C PRO A 90 -8.31 3.42 -13.70
N GLY A 91 -8.15 3.13 -12.42
CA GLY A 91 -7.39 1.99 -11.90
C GLY A 91 -5.87 2.20 -11.91
N GLN A 92 -5.40 3.41 -12.18
CA GLN A 92 -3.98 3.78 -12.18
C GLN A 92 -3.62 4.63 -10.95
N VAL A 93 -2.33 4.75 -10.68
CA VAL A 93 -1.79 5.56 -9.60
C VAL A 93 -0.58 6.34 -10.10
N GLU A 94 -0.38 7.56 -9.62
CA GLU A 94 0.76 8.38 -10.02
C GLU A 94 1.32 9.22 -8.88
N VAL A 95 2.60 9.59 -8.99
CA VAL A 95 3.20 10.64 -8.19
C VAL A 95 3.04 11.96 -8.94
N THR A 96 2.09 12.78 -8.53
CA THR A 96 1.77 14.06 -9.19
C THR A 96 2.80 15.13 -8.90
N SER A 97 3.35 15.14 -7.68
CA SER A 97 4.47 16.02 -7.30
C SER A 97 5.48 15.27 -6.45
N ALA A 98 6.75 15.65 -6.59
CA ALA A 98 7.85 15.18 -5.76
C ALA A 98 8.93 16.25 -5.73
N ASP A 99 9.30 16.67 -4.52
CA ASP A 99 10.33 17.64 -4.21
C ASP A 99 11.34 17.02 -3.25
N MET A 100 12.30 17.78 -2.74
CA MET A 100 13.36 17.24 -1.87
C MET A 100 12.83 16.47 -0.66
N ALA A 101 11.77 16.96 -0.01
CA ALA A 101 11.24 16.40 1.24
C ALA A 101 9.73 16.12 1.23
N THR A 102 9.06 16.35 0.11
CA THR A 102 7.60 16.23 -0.02
C THR A 102 7.21 15.47 -1.27
N TYR A 103 6.06 14.81 -1.24
CA TYR A 103 5.45 14.22 -2.42
C TYR A 103 3.93 14.16 -2.33
N THR A 104 3.29 14.00 -3.47
CA THR A 104 1.84 13.74 -3.56
C THR A 104 1.60 12.56 -4.51
N ILE A 105 0.85 11.59 -4.04
CA ILE A 105 0.40 10.42 -4.80
C ILE A 105 -1.10 10.53 -4.97
N VAL A 106 -1.59 10.24 -6.18
CA VAL A 106 -3.02 10.13 -6.48
C VAL A 106 -3.31 8.77 -7.09
N ALA A 107 -4.25 8.04 -6.51
CA ALA A 107 -4.80 6.81 -7.08
C ALA A 107 -6.20 7.09 -7.64
N HIS A 108 -6.40 6.73 -8.90
CA HIS A 108 -7.63 6.93 -9.65
C HIS A 108 -8.46 5.65 -9.62
N SER A 109 -9.49 5.61 -8.78
CA SER A 109 -10.39 4.47 -8.74
C SER A 109 -11.18 4.33 -10.05
N LYS A 110 -11.51 3.09 -10.42
CA LYS A 110 -12.42 2.82 -11.54
C LYS A 110 -13.85 3.31 -11.25
N SER A 111 -14.23 3.48 -9.98
CA SER A 111 -15.47 4.14 -9.54
C SER A 111 -15.51 5.63 -9.89
N GLY A 112 -14.34 6.19 -10.24
CA GLY A 112 -14.14 7.61 -10.49
C GLY A 112 -13.82 8.44 -9.23
N THR A 113 -13.59 7.81 -8.07
CA THR A 113 -13.10 8.47 -6.84
C THR A 113 -11.57 8.56 -6.90
N ASN A 114 -11.00 9.71 -6.51
CA ASN A 114 -9.56 9.87 -6.38
C ASN A 114 -9.15 9.84 -4.90
N PHE A 115 -8.12 9.05 -4.60
CA PHE A 115 -7.53 8.92 -3.28
C PHE A 115 -6.12 9.49 -3.29
N THR A 116 -5.88 10.50 -2.47
CA THR A 116 -4.61 11.22 -2.42
C THR A 116 -3.86 10.91 -1.12
N ILE A 117 -2.57 10.65 -1.23
CA ILE A 117 -1.63 10.64 -0.10
C ILE A 117 -0.60 11.74 -0.36
N ALA A 118 -0.53 12.71 0.57
CA ALA A 118 0.47 13.76 0.53
C ALA A 118 1.37 13.67 1.75
N LYS A 119 2.69 13.77 1.55
CA LYS A 119 3.69 13.89 2.59
C LYS A 119 4.26 15.30 2.59
N ASP A 120 4.24 15.92 3.75
CA ASP A 120 4.86 17.21 4.02
C ASP A 120 5.61 17.18 5.37
N ALA A 121 6.14 18.32 5.82
CA ALA A 121 6.86 18.44 7.09
C ALA A 121 5.99 18.08 8.32
N SER A 122 4.68 18.14 8.20
CA SER A 122 3.73 17.77 9.27
C SER A 122 3.38 16.28 9.29
N GLY A 123 3.83 15.52 8.30
CA GLY A 123 3.57 14.09 8.16
C GLY A 123 2.75 13.73 6.92
N MET A 124 2.12 12.55 6.96
CA MET A 124 1.29 12.07 5.86
C MET A 124 -0.18 12.39 6.07
N LYS A 125 -0.82 12.91 5.03
CA LYS A 125 -2.27 13.17 4.96
C LYS A 125 -2.90 12.30 3.89
N GLN A 126 -4.06 11.74 4.19
CA GLN A 126 -4.86 10.92 3.28
C GLN A 126 -6.20 11.61 3.03
N THR A 127 -6.45 11.98 1.79
CA THR A 127 -7.67 12.68 1.39
C THR A 127 -8.34 12.02 0.19
N CYS A 128 -9.59 12.31 -0.04
CA CYS A 128 -10.39 11.81 -1.16
C CYS A 128 -11.33 12.91 -1.67
N ASP A 129 -11.66 12.85 -2.95
CA ASP A 129 -12.43 13.90 -3.62
C ASP A 129 -13.95 13.69 -3.58
N LYS A 130 -14.42 12.47 -3.20
CA LYS A 130 -15.85 12.17 -3.08
C LYS A 130 -16.22 11.76 -1.64
N PRO A 131 -16.52 12.71 -0.75
CA PRO A 131 -16.97 12.39 0.59
C PRO A 131 -18.16 11.43 0.63
N ASN A 132 -18.14 10.53 1.61
CA ASN A 132 -19.13 9.48 1.83
C ASN A 132 -19.19 8.37 0.74
N ALA A 133 -18.22 8.30 -0.16
CA ALA A 133 -18.07 7.22 -1.14
C ALA A 133 -16.82 6.38 -0.84
N GLY A 134 -16.91 5.06 -1.01
CA GLY A 134 -15.77 4.14 -0.94
C GLY A 134 -14.92 4.22 0.33
N GLY A 135 -15.54 4.54 1.47
CA GLY A 135 -14.83 4.75 2.73
C GLY A 135 -14.10 6.10 2.85
N CYS A 136 -14.39 7.05 1.95
CA CYS A 136 -14.08 8.46 2.13
C CYS A 136 -15.03 9.06 3.17
N LYS A 137 -14.50 9.59 4.26
CA LYS A 137 -15.31 10.19 5.33
C LYS A 137 -15.92 11.52 4.86
N SER A 138 -16.93 12.02 5.58
CA SER A 138 -17.60 13.29 5.28
C SER A 138 -16.62 14.48 5.20
N GLY A 139 -15.50 14.43 5.92
CA GLY A 139 -14.43 15.42 5.87
C GLY A 139 -13.42 15.24 4.73
N GLY A 140 -13.67 14.35 3.76
CA GLY A 140 -12.75 14.11 2.64
C GLY A 140 -11.45 13.39 3.04
N THR A 141 -11.48 12.58 4.11
CA THR A 141 -10.32 11.77 4.57
C THR A 141 -10.65 10.28 4.51
N TRP A 142 -9.62 9.43 4.47
CA TRP A 142 -9.80 7.96 4.39
C TRP A 142 -8.75 7.17 5.19
#